data_2937a7a3fe0176c2838dd9c2c77026e5
#
_entry.id   2937a7a3fe0176c2838dd9c2c77026e5
#
_cell.length_a   1.000
_cell.length_b   1.000
_cell.length_c   1.000
_cell.angle_alpha   90.00
_cell.angle_beta   90.00
_cell.angle_gamma   90.00
#
_symmetry.space_group_name_H-M   'P 1'
#
loop_
_entity.id
_entity.type
_entity.pdbx_description
1 polymer ?
#
loop_
_entity_poly.entity_id
_entity_poly.type
_entity_poly.pdbx_seq_one_letter_code
_entity_poly.pdbx_strand_id
1 'polypeptide(L)'
;DSILLGTIVGGSSSIIVFGLVRKLRISDKAKSMLSFESALTDILSTIVAFILFEAVLSGTFSIDLLGETIGRAIAVGLILGFGVGIPWMFIISKLSNAQHSYMLTLGVLFLLFFLANSFGESGALTALVFGLMLGNKRYLLKKLRIKLPEHTIDNSLHSQVTFIVRAFFFVFVGLLASFGQIEYVIFGIIAAVAIYVGRIIITHTALVRGFSRLDKSVTSVMIPRGLAAAVLATIPLTMGLQNGEAY
;
A
#
# COMPACT_ATOMS: atom_id res chain seq x y z
N ASP A 1 12.40 -7.83 18.46
CA ASP A 1 12.83 -6.54 17.91
C ASP A 1 13.23 -6.64 16.43
N SER A 2 14.19 -7.49 16.04
CA SER A 2 14.66 -7.58 14.63
C SER A 2 13.57 -7.94 13.61
N ILE A 3 12.64 -8.83 13.96
CA ILE A 3 11.51 -9.20 13.08
C ILE A 3 10.56 -8.01 12.92
N LEU A 4 10.30 -7.29 14.00
CA LEU A 4 9.45 -6.09 13.98
C LEU A 4 10.06 -5.01 13.10
N LEU A 5 11.35 -4.70 13.28
CA LEU A 5 12.07 -3.76 12.41
C LEU A 5 12.01 -4.20 10.95
N GLY A 6 12.31 -5.48 10.67
CA GLY A 6 12.22 -6.03 9.31
C GLY A 6 10.83 -5.88 8.69
N THR A 7 9.77 -6.02 9.49
CA THR A 7 8.39 -5.84 9.05
C THR A 7 8.07 -4.37 8.76
N ILE A 8 8.47 -3.47 9.64
CA ILE A 8 8.25 -2.01 9.48
C ILE A 8 8.91 -1.51 8.20
N VAL A 9 10.18 -1.89 7.97
CA VAL A 9 10.92 -1.46 6.78
C VAL A 9 10.73 -2.37 5.57
N GLY A 10 9.97 -3.47 5.69
CA GLY A 10 9.72 -4.44 4.61
C GLY A 10 8.81 -3.92 3.51
N GLY A 11 7.81 -3.10 3.85
CA GLY A 11 6.83 -2.56 2.90
C GLY A 11 7.42 -1.56 1.92
N SER A 12 7.03 -1.66 0.66
CA SER A 12 7.41 -0.71 -0.39
C SER A 12 6.28 0.31 -0.59
N SER A 13 6.59 1.62 -0.51
CA SER A 13 5.57 2.68 -0.58
C SER A 13 4.82 2.73 -1.91
N SER A 14 3.55 2.41 -1.89
CA SER A 14 2.66 2.48 -3.05
C SER A 14 2.52 3.91 -3.60
N ILE A 15 2.46 4.92 -2.72
CA ILE A 15 2.34 6.34 -3.11
C ILE A 15 3.54 6.77 -3.97
N ILE A 16 4.75 6.38 -3.57
CA ILE A 16 5.98 6.74 -4.30
C ILE A 16 6.09 5.92 -5.58
N VAL A 17 5.86 4.61 -5.50
CA VAL A 17 5.94 3.72 -6.66
C VAL A 17 4.97 4.16 -7.76
N PHE A 18 3.70 4.41 -7.47
CA PHE A 18 2.72 4.85 -8.45
C PHE A 18 3.10 6.18 -9.11
N GLY A 19 3.72 7.09 -8.35
CA GLY A 19 4.22 8.36 -8.88
C GLY A 19 5.40 8.21 -9.84
N LEU A 20 6.33 7.30 -9.53
CA LEU A 20 7.55 7.09 -10.31
C LEU A 20 7.31 6.20 -11.54
N VAL A 21 6.60 5.09 -11.38
CA VAL A 21 6.38 4.08 -12.43
C VAL A 21 5.78 4.68 -13.70
N ARG A 22 4.91 5.68 -13.58
CA ARG A 22 4.32 6.38 -14.73
C ARG A 22 5.35 7.15 -15.58
N LYS A 23 6.46 7.59 -14.97
CA LYS A 23 7.52 8.38 -15.62
C LYS A 23 8.65 7.51 -16.15
N LEU A 24 8.73 6.25 -15.76
CA LEU A 24 9.82 5.35 -16.13
C LEU A 24 9.57 4.68 -17.48
N ARG A 25 10.65 4.52 -18.26
CA ARG A 25 10.64 3.82 -19.56
C ARG A 25 10.84 2.32 -19.40
N ILE A 26 9.96 1.68 -18.65
CA ILE A 26 9.92 0.22 -18.44
C ILE A 26 8.66 -0.38 -19.06
N SER A 27 8.64 -1.71 -19.21
CA SER A 27 7.50 -2.42 -19.79
C SER A 27 6.23 -2.25 -18.92
N ASP A 28 5.06 -2.28 -19.53
CA ASP A 28 3.78 -2.16 -18.80
C ASP A 28 3.59 -3.33 -17.83
N LYS A 29 4.17 -4.49 -18.14
CA LYS A 29 4.22 -5.63 -17.23
C LYS A 29 5.02 -5.32 -15.97
N ALA A 30 6.19 -4.69 -16.09
CA ALA A 30 7.00 -4.28 -14.95
C ALA A 30 6.32 -3.17 -14.13
N LYS A 31 5.65 -2.22 -14.81
CA LYS A 31 4.86 -1.17 -14.14
C LYS A 31 3.73 -1.76 -13.30
N SER A 32 2.97 -2.67 -13.87
CA SER A 32 1.87 -3.34 -13.15
C SER A 32 2.38 -4.15 -11.98
N MET A 33 3.44 -4.93 -12.18
CA MET A 33 4.06 -5.74 -11.13
C MET A 33 4.54 -4.89 -9.96
N LEU A 34 5.30 -3.82 -10.21
CA LEU A 34 5.78 -2.91 -9.16
C LEU A 34 4.63 -2.24 -8.41
N SER A 35 3.57 -1.87 -9.13
CA SER A 35 2.39 -1.26 -8.52
C SER A 35 1.65 -2.24 -7.61
N PHE A 36 1.46 -3.48 -8.04
CA PHE A 36 0.85 -4.52 -7.20
C PHE A 36 1.74 -4.89 -6.02
N GLU A 37 3.01 -5.12 -6.25
CA GLU A 37 3.97 -5.43 -5.20
C GLU A 37 3.94 -4.37 -4.11
N SER A 38 4.06 -3.09 -4.48
CA SER A 38 4.09 -2.01 -3.49
C SER A 38 2.79 -1.90 -2.69
N ALA A 39 1.62 -2.04 -3.35
CA ALA A 39 0.35 -1.98 -2.66
C ALA A 39 0.16 -3.15 -1.69
N LEU A 40 0.49 -4.36 -2.11
CA LEU A 40 0.35 -5.56 -1.26
C LEU A 40 1.35 -5.56 -0.12
N THR A 41 2.62 -5.23 -0.37
CA THR A 41 3.65 -5.23 0.68
C THR A 41 3.40 -4.14 1.72
N ASP A 42 2.88 -2.97 1.33
CA ASP A 42 2.50 -1.89 2.25
C ASP A 42 1.40 -2.36 3.23
N ILE A 43 0.37 -3.02 2.70
CA ILE A 43 -0.75 -3.53 3.49
C ILE A 43 -0.29 -4.70 4.39
N LEU A 44 0.43 -5.67 3.83
CA LEU A 44 0.89 -6.84 4.58
C LEU A 44 1.87 -6.46 5.69
N SER A 45 2.80 -5.54 5.42
CA SER A 45 3.70 -5.01 6.45
C SER A 45 2.92 -4.36 7.61
N THR A 46 1.89 -3.60 7.28
CA THR A 46 1.05 -2.95 8.30
C THR A 46 0.32 -3.99 9.15
N ILE A 47 -0.32 -4.99 8.54
CA ILE A 47 -1.04 -6.04 9.27
C ILE A 47 -0.08 -6.84 10.15
N VAL A 48 1.05 -7.28 9.60
CA VAL A 48 2.03 -8.08 10.35
C VAL A 48 2.65 -7.26 11.49
N ALA A 49 2.95 -5.97 11.26
CA ALA A 49 3.48 -5.10 12.31
C ALA A 49 2.49 -4.98 13.49
N PHE A 50 1.20 -4.76 13.24
CA PHE A 50 0.20 -4.69 14.31
C PHE A 50 0.08 -6.01 15.10
N ILE A 51 0.11 -7.16 14.42
CA ILE A 51 0.11 -8.47 15.09
C ILE A 51 1.36 -8.64 15.95
N LEU A 52 2.53 -8.20 15.47
CA LEU A 52 3.76 -8.26 16.24
C LEU A 52 3.74 -7.31 17.44
N PHE A 53 3.16 -6.11 17.30
CA PHE A 53 2.96 -5.21 18.44
C PHE A 53 2.08 -5.85 19.51
N GLU A 54 0.96 -6.44 19.11
CA GLU A 54 0.07 -7.16 20.03
C GLU A 54 0.77 -8.34 20.69
N ALA A 55 1.55 -9.11 19.93
CA ALA A 55 2.32 -10.24 20.46
C ALA A 55 3.39 -9.81 21.48
N VAL A 56 4.06 -8.68 21.25
CA VAL A 56 5.04 -8.13 22.19
C VAL A 56 4.36 -7.64 23.48
N LEU A 57 3.20 -6.98 23.36
CA LEU A 57 2.46 -6.47 24.52
C LEU A 57 1.82 -7.59 25.34
N SER A 58 1.27 -8.62 24.69
CA SER A 58 0.62 -9.76 25.36
C SER A 58 1.61 -10.83 25.85
N GLY A 59 2.85 -10.80 25.35
CA GLY A 59 3.84 -11.85 25.59
C GLY A 59 3.55 -13.18 24.91
N THR A 60 2.56 -13.25 24.00
CA THR A 60 2.15 -14.46 23.30
C THR A 60 2.29 -14.26 21.77
N PHE A 61 3.01 -15.15 21.11
CA PHE A 61 3.14 -15.18 19.66
C PHE A 61 2.67 -16.53 19.12
N SER A 62 1.71 -16.51 18.19
CA SER A 62 1.22 -17.69 17.50
C SER A 62 1.22 -17.49 15.99
N ILE A 63 1.85 -18.41 15.26
CA ILE A 63 1.86 -18.42 13.78
C ILE A 63 0.44 -18.66 13.24
N ASP A 64 -0.34 -19.47 13.93
CA ASP A 64 -1.73 -19.76 13.55
C ASP A 64 -2.59 -18.51 13.62
N LEU A 65 -2.46 -17.72 14.69
CA LEU A 65 -3.13 -16.42 14.83
C LEU A 65 -2.75 -15.45 13.71
N LEU A 66 -1.48 -15.40 13.34
CA LEU A 66 -0.99 -14.57 12.24
C LEU A 66 -1.63 -14.98 10.90
N GLY A 67 -1.66 -16.28 10.59
CA GLY A 67 -2.30 -16.83 9.41
C GLY A 67 -3.80 -16.55 9.35
N GLU A 68 -4.50 -16.75 10.47
CA GLU A 68 -5.93 -16.46 10.59
C GLU A 68 -6.24 -14.99 10.39
N THR A 69 -5.49 -14.09 11.03
CA THR A 69 -5.71 -12.64 10.93
C THR A 69 -5.47 -12.13 9.52
N ILE A 70 -4.40 -12.56 8.86
CA ILE A 70 -4.14 -12.20 7.45
C ILE A 70 -5.23 -12.77 6.56
N GLY A 71 -5.60 -14.03 6.73
CA GLY A 71 -6.65 -14.69 5.95
C GLY A 71 -8.00 -13.98 6.08
N ARG A 72 -8.37 -13.61 7.30
CA ARG A 72 -9.59 -12.87 7.60
C ARG A 72 -9.58 -11.46 7.01
N ALA A 73 -8.48 -10.73 7.13
CA ALA A 73 -8.32 -9.41 6.53
C ALA A 73 -8.49 -9.46 5.00
N ILE A 74 -7.89 -10.47 4.35
CA ILE A 74 -8.04 -10.69 2.90
C ILE A 74 -9.48 -11.03 2.56
N ALA A 75 -10.11 -11.96 3.26
CA ALA A 75 -11.48 -12.37 2.99
C ALA A 75 -12.47 -11.21 3.13
N VAL A 76 -12.41 -10.46 4.24
CA VAL A 76 -13.29 -9.31 4.49
C VAL A 76 -13.00 -8.19 3.48
N GLY A 77 -11.73 -7.91 3.19
CA GLY A 77 -11.35 -6.93 2.17
C GLY A 77 -11.92 -7.26 0.78
N LEU A 78 -11.88 -8.54 0.38
CA LEU A 78 -12.50 -9.01 -0.86
C LEU A 78 -14.02 -8.89 -0.81
N ILE A 79 -14.66 -9.36 0.26
CA ILE A 79 -16.13 -9.34 0.39
C ILE A 79 -16.66 -7.90 0.34
N LEU A 80 -16.11 -7.01 1.15
CA LEU A 80 -16.53 -5.60 1.18
C LEU A 80 -16.14 -4.86 -0.10
N GLY A 81 -14.91 -5.06 -0.60
CA GLY A 81 -14.43 -4.41 -1.81
C GLY A 81 -15.22 -4.80 -3.06
N PHE A 82 -15.51 -6.08 -3.25
CA PHE A 82 -16.37 -6.56 -4.34
C PHE A 82 -17.84 -6.25 -4.08
N GLY A 83 -18.32 -6.49 -2.87
CA GLY A 83 -19.72 -6.32 -2.49
C GLY A 83 -20.22 -4.90 -2.69
N VAL A 84 -19.39 -3.89 -2.43
CA VAL A 84 -19.71 -2.48 -2.69
C VAL A 84 -19.18 -2.01 -4.05
N GLY A 85 -18.03 -2.50 -4.48
CA GLY A 85 -17.39 -2.09 -5.74
C GLY A 85 -18.25 -2.41 -6.97
N ILE A 86 -18.88 -3.59 -6.99
CA ILE A 86 -19.77 -3.98 -8.10
C ILE A 86 -21.00 -3.06 -8.19
N PRO A 87 -21.85 -2.91 -7.16
CA PRO A 87 -22.98 -1.97 -7.22
C PRO A 87 -22.53 -0.54 -7.51
N TRP A 88 -21.43 -0.09 -6.90
CA TRP A 88 -20.93 1.25 -7.14
C TRP A 88 -20.53 1.51 -8.58
N MET A 89 -19.94 0.51 -9.24
CA MET A 89 -19.60 0.59 -10.66
C MET A 89 -20.84 0.85 -11.53
N PHE A 90 -21.99 0.25 -11.20
CA PHE A 90 -23.27 0.51 -11.88
C PHE A 90 -23.83 1.90 -11.57
N ILE A 91 -23.75 2.32 -10.31
CA ILE A 91 -24.23 3.66 -9.88
C ILE A 91 -23.43 4.75 -10.59
N ILE A 92 -22.09 4.66 -10.56
CA ILE A 92 -21.23 5.68 -11.18
C ILE A 92 -21.38 5.71 -12.70
N SER A 93 -21.76 4.59 -13.32
CA SER A 93 -22.03 4.53 -14.76
C SER A 93 -23.24 5.35 -15.20
N LYS A 94 -24.16 5.66 -14.29
CA LYS A 94 -25.35 6.48 -14.53
C LYS A 94 -25.14 7.96 -14.20
N LEU A 95 -24.05 8.32 -13.53
CA LEU A 95 -23.75 9.71 -13.18
C LEU A 95 -23.15 10.45 -14.38
N SER A 96 -23.79 11.54 -14.79
CA SER A 96 -23.37 12.33 -15.96
C SER A 96 -22.23 13.29 -15.68
N ASN A 97 -22.03 13.71 -14.41
CA ASN A 97 -21.03 14.68 -14.01
C ASN A 97 -19.76 13.99 -13.46
N ALA A 98 -18.64 14.13 -14.18
CA ALA A 98 -17.38 13.50 -13.82
C ALA A 98 -16.82 13.97 -12.46
N GLN A 99 -16.99 15.27 -12.13
CA GLN A 99 -16.52 15.84 -10.87
C GLN A 99 -17.30 15.29 -9.67
N HIS A 100 -18.61 15.29 -9.74
CA HIS A 100 -19.45 14.70 -8.69
C HIS A 100 -19.21 13.21 -8.52
N SER A 101 -19.02 12.49 -9.63
CA SER A 101 -18.71 11.06 -9.63
C SER A 101 -17.42 10.76 -8.86
N TYR A 102 -16.39 11.59 -9.02
CA TYR A 102 -15.12 11.43 -8.31
C TYR A 102 -15.27 11.66 -6.81
N MET A 103 -15.91 12.77 -6.41
CA MET A 103 -16.13 13.11 -5.00
C MET A 103 -16.99 12.09 -4.27
N LEU A 104 -18.06 11.61 -4.91
CA LEU A 104 -18.89 10.54 -4.36
C LEU A 104 -18.11 9.24 -4.22
N THR A 105 -17.25 8.92 -5.18
CA THR A 105 -16.41 7.71 -5.12
C THR A 105 -15.41 7.80 -3.96
N LEU A 106 -14.82 8.97 -3.71
CA LEU A 106 -13.98 9.18 -2.53
C LEU A 106 -14.78 9.03 -1.23
N GLY A 107 -16.00 9.56 -1.17
CA GLY A 107 -16.88 9.39 -0.02
C GLY A 107 -17.17 7.93 0.28
N VAL A 108 -17.52 7.15 -0.74
CA VAL A 108 -17.73 5.69 -0.61
C VAL A 108 -16.45 4.96 -0.21
N LEU A 109 -15.30 5.35 -0.75
CA LEU A 109 -14.01 4.78 -0.38
C LEU A 109 -13.70 4.99 1.10
N PHE A 110 -13.89 6.22 1.62
CA PHE A 110 -13.68 6.51 3.04
C PHE A 110 -14.68 5.77 3.93
N LEU A 111 -15.93 5.65 3.50
CA LEU A 111 -16.94 4.88 4.22
C LEU A 111 -16.54 3.40 4.30
N LEU A 112 -16.10 2.81 3.19
CA LEU A 112 -15.61 1.42 3.15
C LEU A 112 -14.39 1.22 4.04
N PHE A 113 -13.44 2.14 3.99
CA PHE A 113 -12.26 2.12 4.84
C PHE A 113 -12.65 2.14 6.32
N PHE A 114 -13.54 3.04 6.70
CA PHE A 114 -14.05 3.13 8.07
C PHE A 114 -14.79 1.86 8.49
N LEU A 115 -15.69 1.35 7.64
CA LEU A 115 -16.45 0.13 7.94
C LEU A 115 -15.54 -1.07 8.16
N ALA A 116 -14.56 -1.30 7.27
CA ALA A 116 -13.62 -2.41 7.43
C ALA A 116 -12.84 -2.31 8.74
N ASN A 117 -12.34 -1.11 9.07
CA ASN A 117 -11.62 -0.90 10.35
C ASN A 117 -12.54 -1.07 11.57
N SER A 118 -13.83 -0.72 11.48
CA SER A 118 -14.81 -0.93 12.56
C SER A 118 -15.09 -2.41 12.84
N PHE A 119 -14.88 -3.26 11.84
CA PHE A 119 -14.92 -4.73 12.01
C PHE A 119 -13.58 -5.31 12.48
N GLY A 120 -12.60 -4.49 12.81
CA GLY A 120 -11.26 -4.92 13.19
C GLY A 120 -10.42 -5.45 12.02
N GLU A 121 -10.77 -5.09 10.78
CA GLU A 121 -10.15 -5.59 9.58
C GLU A 121 -9.43 -4.47 8.77
N SER A 122 -8.68 -4.84 7.74
CA SER A 122 -7.89 -3.89 6.98
C SER A 122 -8.72 -3.04 6.01
N GLY A 123 -9.00 -1.79 6.40
CA GLY A 123 -9.61 -0.79 5.52
C GLY A 123 -8.77 -0.50 4.27
N ALA A 124 -7.43 -0.57 4.39
CA ALA A 124 -6.52 -0.36 3.27
C ALA A 124 -6.65 -1.46 2.20
N LEU A 125 -6.79 -2.72 2.62
CA LEU A 125 -7.01 -3.85 1.70
C LEU A 125 -8.37 -3.75 1.01
N THR A 126 -9.42 -3.39 1.76
CA THR A 126 -10.76 -3.14 1.21
C THR A 126 -10.74 -2.03 0.16
N ALA A 127 -10.04 -0.92 0.45
CA ALA A 127 -9.86 0.19 -0.48
C ALA A 127 -9.10 -0.22 -1.75
N LEU A 128 -8.06 -1.06 -1.62
CA LEU A 128 -7.32 -1.61 -2.76
C LEU A 128 -8.25 -2.42 -3.67
N VAL A 129 -9.02 -3.35 -3.11
CA VAL A 129 -9.96 -4.20 -3.89
C VAL A 129 -11.02 -3.35 -4.59
N PHE A 130 -11.62 -2.40 -3.87
CA PHE A 130 -12.56 -1.45 -4.44
C PHE A 130 -11.95 -0.64 -5.59
N GLY A 131 -10.73 -0.13 -5.41
CA GLY A 131 -10.00 0.61 -6.45
C GLY A 131 -9.66 -0.26 -7.66
N LEU A 132 -9.28 -1.53 -7.47
CA LEU A 132 -9.06 -2.49 -8.56
C LEU A 132 -10.33 -2.75 -9.37
N MET A 133 -11.49 -2.84 -8.71
CA MET A 133 -12.78 -2.98 -9.38
C MET A 133 -13.07 -1.77 -10.26
N LEU A 134 -12.93 -0.56 -9.73
CA LEU A 134 -13.18 0.66 -10.48
C LEU A 134 -12.17 0.88 -11.62
N GLY A 135 -10.90 0.54 -11.39
CA GLY A 135 -9.85 0.61 -12.42
C GLY A 135 -10.12 -0.31 -13.59
N ASN A 136 -10.75 -1.47 -13.35
CA ASN A 136 -11.09 -2.46 -14.37
C ASN A 136 -12.54 -2.37 -14.87
N LYS A 137 -13.29 -1.29 -14.53
CA LYS A 137 -14.71 -1.14 -14.87
C LYS A 137 -15.00 -1.34 -16.35
N ARG A 138 -14.14 -0.84 -17.24
CA ARG A 138 -14.33 -0.99 -18.70
C ARG A 138 -14.34 -2.46 -19.14
N TYR A 139 -13.39 -3.25 -18.62
CA TYR A 139 -13.30 -4.67 -18.92
C TYR A 139 -14.50 -5.44 -18.35
N LEU A 140 -14.85 -5.16 -17.10
CA LEU A 140 -15.95 -5.83 -16.41
C LEU A 140 -17.31 -5.50 -17.03
N LEU A 141 -17.60 -4.23 -17.30
CA LEU A 141 -18.86 -3.80 -17.92
C LEU A 141 -19.00 -4.32 -19.36
N LYS A 142 -17.89 -4.35 -20.13
CA LYS A 142 -17.89 -4.93 -21.48
C LYS A 142 -18.23 -6.43 -21.44
N LYS A 143 -17.66 -7.17 -20.48
CA LYS A 143 -17.95 -8.60 -20.29
C LYS A 143 -19.41 -8.83 -19.89
N LEU A 144 -20.01 -7.92 -19.13
CA LEU A 144 -21.42 -7.96 -18.72
C LEU A 144 -22.37 -7.37 -19.80
N ARG A 145 -21.87 -7.00 -20.99
CA ARG A 145 -22.64 -6.38 -22.11
C ARG A 145 -23.36 -5.09 -21.71
N ILE A 146 -22.84 -4.34 -20.76
CA ILE A 146 -23.41 -3.07 -20.30
C ILE A 146 -22.74 -1.92 -21.06
N LYS A 147 -23.55 -0.98 -21.56
CA LYS A 147 -23.06 0.22 -22.24
C LYS A 147 -22.19 1.04 -21.30
N LEU A 148 -20.98 1.34 -21.75
CA LEU A 148 -20.04 2.20 -21.02
C LEU A 148 -20.50 3.66 -21.14
N PRO A 149 -20.56 4.42 -20.06
CA PRO A 149 -20.69 5.86 -20.15
C PRO A 149 -19.40 6.42 -20.78
N GLU A 150 -19.53 7.40 -21.65
CA GLU A 150 -18.39 8.05 -22.31
C GLU A 150 -17.55 8.90 -21.33
N HIS A 151 -18.11 9.21 -20.15
CA HIS A 151 -17.43 10.05 -19.16
C HIS A 151 -16.41 9.27 -18.35
N THR A 152 -15.16 9.61 -18.56
CA THR A 152 -14.03 9.22 -17.70
C THR A 152 -14.03 10.05 -16.42
N ILE A 153 -13.71 9.42 -15.29
CA ILE A 153 -13.40 10.12 -14.01
C ILE A 153 -12.39 11.23 -14.32
N ASP A 154 -12.65 12.42 -13.83
CA ASP A 154 -11.76 13.57 -14.05
C ASP A 154 -10.37 13.29 -13.44
N ASN A 155 -9.41 13.00 -14.32
CA ASN A 155 -8.04 12.74 -13.92
C ASN A 155 -7.36 13.98 -13.30
N SER A 156 -7.87 15.17 -13.55
CA SER A 156 -7.32 16.42 -13.00
C SER A 156 -7.56 16.50 -11.49
N LEU A 157 -8.79 16.29 -11.04
CA LEU A 157 -9.12 16.28 -9.60
C LEU A 157 -8.38 15.17 -8.85
N HIS A 158 -8.33 13.97 -9.44
CA HIS A 158 -7.55 12.87 -8.87
C HIS A 158 -6.06 13.24 -8.69
N SER A 159 -5.47 13.89 -9.69
CA SER A 159 -4.07 14.34 -9.63
C SER A 159 -3.86 15.41 -8.56
N GLN A 160 -4.77 16.37 -8.41
CA GLN A 160 -4.69 17.42 -7.39
C GLN A 160 -4.79 16.85 -5.98
N VAL A 161 -5.79 16.00 -5.71
CA VAL A 161 -5.94 15.35 -4.40
C VAL A 161 -4.71 14.50 -4.07
N THR A 162 -4.22 13.72 -5.03
CA THR A 162 -3.01 12.90 -4.85
C THR A 162 -1.78 13.77 -4.58
N PHE A 163 -1.65 14.92 -5.24
CA PHE A 163 -0.55 15.85 -5.00
C PHE A 163 -0.60 16.42 -3.58
N ILE A 164 -1.77 16.88 -3.13
CA ILE A 164 -1.95 17.44 -1.79
C ILE A 164 -1.62 16.37 -0.72
N VAL A 165 -2.21 15.19 -0.83
CA VAL A 165 -1.95 14.08 0.10
C VAL A 165 -0.46 13.74 0.15
N ARG A 166 0.22 13.69 -1.01
CA ARG A 166 1.65 13.42 -1.09
C ARG A 166 2.49 14.54 -0.46
N ALA A 167 2.15 15.80 -0.70
CA ALA A 167 2.86 16.93 -0.12
C ALA A 167 2.78 16.93 1.41
N PHE A 168 1.57 16.78 1.96
CA PHE A 168 1.38 16.64 3.41
C PHE A 168 2.15 15.46 3.99
N PHE A 169 2.15 14.33 3.27
CA PHE A 169 2.90 13.14 3.64
C PHE A 169 4.39 13.41 3.81
N PHE A 170 5.04 14.02 2.80
CA PHE A 170 6.49 14.26 2.89
C PHE A 170 6.83 15.29 3.96
N VAL A 171 5.99 16.29 4.17
CA VAL A 171 6.15 17.24 5.29
C VAL A 171 6.05 16.51 6.63
N PHE A 172 5.05 15.65 6.79
CA PHE A 172 4.85 14.89 8.03
C PHE A 172 6.02 13.95 8.33
N VAL A 173 6.52 13.20 7.33
CA VAL A 173 7.72 12.35 7.49
C VAL A 173 8.95 13.18 7.87
N GLY A 174 9.12 14.36 7.23
CA GLY A 174 10.22 15.26 7.57
C GLY A 174 10.16 15.78 9.01
N LEU A 175 8.96 16.03 9.53
CA LEU A 175 8.77 16.45 10.93
C LEU A 175 8.99 15.33 11.94
N LEU A 176 8.72 14.09 11.57
CA LEU A 176 8.98 12.92 12.43
C LEU A 176 10.43 12.49 12.43
N ALA A 177 11.22 12.85 11.41
CA ALA A 177 12.61 12.47 11.31
C ALA A 177 13.43 13.09 12.44
N SER A 178 14.07 12.24 13.25
CA SER A 178 14.98 12.64 14.34
C SER A 178 16.35 12.02 14.09
N PHE A 179 17.39 12.86 14.22
CA PHE A 179 18.79 12.45 14.04
C PHE A 179 19.58 12.55 15.35
N GLY A 180 18.90 12.36 16.48
CA GLY A 180 19.46 12.62 17.82
C GLY A 180 20.65 11.75 18.22
N GLN A 181 20.71 10.49 17.75
CA GLN A 181 21.79 9.55 18.12
C GLN A 181 22.45 8.98 16.86
N ILE A 182 23.77 9.17 16.75
CA ILE A 182 24.53 8.72 15.57
C ILE A 182 24.51 7.20 15.40
N GLU A 183 24.38 6.45 16.48
CA GLU A 183 24.30 5.00 16.47
C GLU A 183 23.08 4.49 15.69
N TYR A 184 21.91 5.10 15.90
CA TYR A 184 20.69 4.73 15.17
C TYR A 184 20.78 5.08 13.69
N VAL A 185 21.46 6.18 13.35
CA VAL A 185 21.74 6.54 11.96
C VAL A 185 22.61 5.48 11.28
N ILE A 186 23.63 5.00 11.96
CA ILE A 186 24.52 3.94 11.44
C ILE A 186 23.73 2.62 11.24
N PHE A 187 22.93 2.23 12.23
CA PHE A 187 22.05 1.05 12.10
C PHE A 187 21.06 1.19 10.92
N GLY A 188 20.47 2.36 10.76
CA GLY A 188 19.57 2.65 9.63
C GLY A 188 20.26 2.51 8.27
N ILE A 189 21.51 2.99 8.15
CA ILE A 189 22.31 2.83 6.94
C ILE A 189 22.61 1.34 6.66
N ILE A 190 23.02 0.60 7.68
CA ILE A 190 23.29 -0.86 7.54
C ILE A 190 22.03 -1.60 7.10
N ALA A 191 20.89 -1.30 7.74
CA ALA A 191 19.59 -1.89 7.36
C ALA A 191 19.20 -1.54 5.92
N ALA A 192 19.37 -0.28 5.50
CA ALA A 192 19.10 0.17 4.14
C ALA A 192 19.96 -0.57 3.10
N VAL A 193 21.26 -0.75 3.38
CA VAL A 193 22.17 -1.52 2.51
C VAL A 193 21.76 -2.98 2.45
N ALA A 194 21.42 -3.61 3.57
CA ALA A 194 20.97 -4.99 3.61
C ALA A 194 19.70 -5.21 2.79
N ILE A 195 18.72 -4.32 2.92
CA ILE A 195 17.48 -4.35 2.13
C ILE A 195 17.78 -4.17 0.64
N TYR A 196 18.70 -3.27 0.29
CA TYR A 196 19.09 -3.02 -1.10
C TYR A 196 19.72 -4.25 -1.73
N VAL A 197 20.67 -4.88 -1.03
CA VAL A 197 21.31 -6.12 -1.49
C VAL A 197 20.28 -7.25 -1.64
N GLY A 198 19.42 -7.44 -0.64
CA GLY A 198 18.33 -8.41 -0.70
C GLY A 198 17.40 -8.17 -1.90
N ARG A 199 17.06 -6.90 -2.16
CA ARG A 199 16.23 -6.52 -3.32
C ARG A 199 16.87 -6.90 -4.65
N ILE A 200 18.17 -6.64 -4.82
CA ILE A 200 18.91 -7.02 -6.03
C ILE A 200 18.84 -8.53 -6.22
N ILE A 201 19.13 -9.31 -5.18
CA ILE A 201 19.11 -10.78 -5.25
C ILE A 201 17.73 -11.29 -5.63
N ILE A 202 16.67 -10.84 -4.92
CA ILE A 202 15.29 -11.24 -5.18
C ILE A 202 14.86 -10.87 -6.59
N THR A 203 15.17 -9.65 -7.05
CA THR A 203 14.79 -9.19 -8.37
C THR A 203 15.42 -10.04 -9.46
N HIS A 204 16.69 -10.39 -9.34
CA HIS A 204 17.40 -11.20 -10.34
C HIS A 204 16.97 -12.66 -10.34
N THR A 205 16.59 -13.21 -9.19
CA THR A 205 16.09 -14.59 -9.08
C THR A 205 14.63 -14.72 -9.49
N ALA A 206 13.77 -13.75 -9.11
CA ALA A 206 12.34 -13.80 -9.39
C ALA A 206 11.98 -13.40 -10.83
N LEU A 207 12.67 -12.39 -11.39
CA LEU A 207 12.39 -11.87 -12.73
C LEU A 207 13.22 -12.57 -13.82
N VAL A 208 13.18 -13.90 -13.87
CA VAL A 208 14.03 -14.67 -14.82
C VAL A 208 13.50 -14.57 -16.25
N ARG A 209 12.18 -14.68 -16.48
CA ARG A 209 11.57 -14.74 -17.81
C ARG A 209 10.60 -13.61 -18.09
N GLY A 210 10.66 -13.04 -19.30
CA GLY A 210 9.68 -12.08 -19.78
C GLY A 210 9.87 -10.63 -19.31
N PHE A 211 11.05 -10.28 -18.77
CA PHE A 211 11.44 -8.94 -18.40
C PHE A 211 12.75 -8.54 -19.06
N SER A 212 12.84 -7.30 -19.54
CA SER A 212 14.06 -6.73 -20.13
C SER A 212 15.13 -6.51 -19.06
N ARG A 213 16.38 -6.29 -19.51
CA ARG A 213 17.46 -5.91 -18.59
C ARG A 213 17.15 -4.60 -17.88
N LEU A 214 16.54 -3.64 -18.61
CA LEU A 214 16.10 -2.37 -18.03
C LEU A 214 15.02 -2.55 -16.97
N ASP A 215 14.03 -3.41 -17.23
CA ASP A 215 12.98 -3.74 -16.23
C ASP A 215 13.60 -4.26 -14.93
N LYS A 216 14.56 -5.19 -15.05
CA LYS A 216 15.24 -5.78 -13.88
C LYS A 216 16.07 -4.72 -13.12
N SER A 217 16.86 -3.92 -13.83
CA SER A 217 17.68 -2.89 -13.21
C SER A 217 16.83 -1.84 -12.50
N VAL A 218 15.75 -1.37 -13.11
CA VAL A 218 14.85 -0.41 -12.49
C VAL A 218 14.13 -1.04 -11.29
N THR A 219 13.65 -2.28 -11.41
CA THR A 219 12.98 -2.97 -10.30
C THR A 219 13.92 -3.21 -9.12
N SER A 220 15.21 -3.52 -9.38
CA SER A 220 16.18 -3.77 -8.32
C SER A 220 16.55 -2.53 -7.49
N VAL A 221 16.48 -1.32 -8.08
CA VAL A 221 16.73 -0.07 -7.37
C VAL A 221 15.46 0.56 -6.79
N MET A 222 14.28 0.01 -7.11
CA MET A 222 13.01 0.55 -6.64
C MET A 222 12.71 0.04 -5.22
N ILE A 223 13.17 0.80 -4.21
CA ILE A 223 13.01 0.49 -2.78
C ILE A 223 12.45 1.71 -2.03
N PRO A 224 11.40 2.36 -2.50
CA PRO A 224 10.90 3.51 -1.78
C PRO A 224 10.24 3.06 -0.49
N ARG A 225 10.59 3.68 0.62
CA ARG A 225 9.90 3.56 1.90
C ARG A 225 8.96 4.75 2.08
N GLY A 226 7.86 4.54 2.74
CA GLY A 226 6.79 5.53 2.78
C GLY A 226 6.21 5.78 4.15
N LEU A 227 5.05 6.45 4.14
CA LEU A 227 4.32 6.85 5.34
C LEU A 227 4.02 5.68 6.26
N ALA A 228 3.59 4.55 5.71
CA ALA A 228 3.27 3.39 6.53
C ALA A 228 4.48 2.97 7.37
N ALA A 229 5.67 2.87 6.77
CA ALA A 229 6.89 2.55 7.50
C ALA A 229 7.23 3.62 8.54
N ALA A 230 7.13 4.91 8.20
CA ALA A 230 7.41 6.00 9.13
C ALA A 230 6.43 6.02 10.33
N VAL A 231 5.13 5.84 10.07
CA VAL A 231 4.11 5.76 11.14
C VAL A 231 4.31 4.51 11.99
N LEU A 232 4.55 3.35 11.38
CA LEU A 232 4.80 2.11 12.11
C LEU A 232 6.06 2.21 12.99
N ALA A 233 7.09 2.94 12.55
CA ALA A 233 8.31 3.16 13.34
C ALA A 233 8.06 4.00 14.61
N THR A 234 7.03 4.86 14.65
CA THR A 234 6.69 5.65 15.85
C THR A 234 5.86 4.87 16.88
N ILE A 235 5.21 3.78 16.47
CA ILE A 235 4.32 3.02 17.36
C ILE A 235 5.06 2.37 18.53
N PRO A 236 6.24 1.72 18.38
CA PRO A 236 6.98 1.15 19.49
C PRO A 236 7.26 2.15 20.61
N LEU A 237 7.64 3.37 20.25
CA LEU A 237 7.88 4.45 21.20
C LEU A 237 6.59 4.85 21.94
N THR A 238 5.49 5.04 21.20
CA THR A 238 4.20 5.45 21.78
C THR A 238 3.56 4.36 22.66
N MET A 239 3.88 3.10 22.40
CA MET A 239 3.44 1.95 23.21
C MET A 239 4.37 1.66 24.41
N GLY A 240 5.46 2.42 24.57
CA GLY A 240 6.40 2.25 25.68
C GLY A 240 7.22 0.96 25.61
N LEU A 241 7.43 0.42 24.40
CA LEU A 241 8.27 -0.75 24.21
C LEU A 241 9.74 -0.44 24.55
N GLN A 242 10.46 -1.42 25.15
CA GLN A 242 11.88 -1.29 25.37
C GLN A 242 12.61 -1.01 24.05
N ASN A 243 13.50 -0.03 24.05
CA ASN A 243 14.21 0.46 22.85
C ASN A 243 13.30 1.00 21.75
N GLY A 244 12.10 1.49 22.08
CA GLY A 244 11.18 2.08 21.10
C GLY A 244 11.78 3.25 20.31
N GLU A 245 12.81 3.91 20.84
CA GLU A 245 13.55 5.00 20.18
C GLU A 245 14.46 4.51 19.02
N ALA A 246 14.72 3.20 18.93
CA ALA A 246 15.60 2.61 17.92
C ALA A 246 14.91 2.32 16.59
N TYR A 247 13.59 2.47 16.51
CA TYR A 247 12.78 2.23 15.31
C TYR A 247 12.57 3.52 14.53
#